data_8fdc095839ef8086ddd047a0982e5145
#
_entry.id   8fdc095839ef8086ddd047a0982e5145
#
_cell.length_a   1.000
_cell.length_b   1.000
_cell.length_c   1.000
_cell.angle_alpha   90.00
_cell.angle_beta   90.00
_cell.angle_gamma   90.00
#
_symmetry.space_group_name_H-M   'P 1'
#
loop_
_entity.id
_entity.type
_entity.pdbx_description
1 polymer ?
#
loop_
_entity_poly.entity_id
_entity_poly.type
_entity_poly.pdbx_seq_one_letter_code
_entity_poly.pdbx_strand_id
1 'polypeptide(L)'
;MSSTYSGKSVPILAIITAVGILLFWLGFFTIGMAPDNPPPCYFAYEHAFPLPDIVMAFVMIAAGYLMLKKIQVGQSLMLAAAGALTFLGLLDFSFNMQNGIYAISTMDMILNGFINAWSVLFGAFMIGKLK
;
A
#
# COMPACT_ATOMS: atom_id res chain seq x y z
N MET A 1 6.20 -26.08 -5.42
CA MET A 1 5.86 -25.33 -6.64
C MET A 1 4.50 -24.67 -6.48
N SER A 2 4.43 -23.40 -6.71
CA SER A 2 3.18 -22.69 -6.59
C SER A 2 2.28 -22.93 -7.81
N SER A 3 0.98 -23.06 -7.57
CA SER A 3 0.02 -23.12 -8.65
C SER A 3 -0.18 -21.71 -9.24
N THR A 4 -0.58 -21.67 -10.51
CA THR A 4 -0.89 -20.41 -11.17
C THR A 4 -2.23 -19.90 -10.67
N TYR A 5 -2.25 -18.68 -10.18
CA TYR A 5 -3.49 -18.02 -9.75
C TYR A 5 -4.29 -17.61 -10.99
N SER A 6 -5.50 -18.10 -11.11
CA SER A 6 -6.32 -17.88 -12.30
C SER A 6 -7.48 -16.91 -12.06
N GLY A 7 -7.70 -16.50 -10.81
CA GLY A 7 -8.77 -15.58 -10.47
C GLY A 7 -8.50 -14.16 -10.96
N LYS A 8 -9.53 -13.32 -10.95
CA LYS A 8 -9.43 -11.91 -11.35
C LYS A 8 -9.51 -10.95 -10.17
N SER A 9 -9.92 -11.43 -9.00
CA SER A 9 -10.12 -10.55 -7.84
C SER A 9 -8.82 -9.92 -7.34
N VAL A 10 -7.75 -10.72 -7.21
CA VAL A 10 -6.46 -10.20 -6.74
C VAL A 10 -5.90 -9.14 -7.70
N PRO A 11 -5.75 -9.42 -9.01
CA PRO A 11 -5.19 -8.38 -9.88
C PRO A 11 -6.06 -7.12 -9.95
N ILE A 12 -7.38 -7.25 -9.93
CA ILE A 12 -8.26 -6.08 -9.98
C ILE A 12 -8.13 -5.27 -8.69
N LEU A 13 -8.20 -5.92 -7.52
CA LEU A 13 -8.05 -5.21 -6.24
C LEU A 13 -6.66 -4.59 -6.10
N ALA A 14 -5.64 -5.25 -6.61
CA ALA A 14 -4.28 -4.70 -6.57
C ALA A 14 -4.15 -3.45 -7.44
N ILE A 15 -4.74 -3.46 -8.63
CA ILE A 15 -4.73 -2.27 -9.50
C ILE A 15 -5.49 -1.12 -8.82
N ILE A 16 -6.64 -1.40 -8.23
CA ILE A 16 -7.40 -0.39 -7.50
C ILE A 16 -6.58 0.18 -6.34
N THR A 17 -5.92 -0.70 -5.58
CA THR A 17 -5.05 -0.28 -4.48
C THR A 17 -3.91 0.61 -4.99
N ALA A 18 -3.28 0.22 -6.09
CA ALA A 18 -2.18 1.00 -6.68
C ALA A 18 -2.63 2.39 -7.12
N VAL A 19 -3.80 2.47 -7.78
CA VAL A 19 -4.38 3.77 -8.16
C VAL A 19 -4.65 4.61 -6.91
N GLY A 20 -5.18 3.99 -5.85
CA GLY A 20 -5.42 4.68 -4.58
C GLY A 20 -4.14 5.24 -3.97
N ILE A 21 -3.04 4.47 -4.03
CA ILE A 21 -1.74 4.93 -3.53
C ILE A 21 -1.26 6.15 -4.32
N LEU A 22 -1.36 6.11 -5.65
CA LEU A 22 -0.95 7.22 -6.49
C LEU A 22 -1.80 8.46 -6.23
N LEU A 23 -3.10 8.29 -6.06
CA LEU A 23 -4.01 9.40 -5.73
C LEU A 23 -3.73 9.96 -4.34
N PHE A 24 -3.37 9.10 -3.37
CA PHE A 24 -3.02 9.56 -2.03
C PHE A 24 -1.82 10.52 -2.08
N TRP A 25 -0.75 10.15 -2.78
CA TRP A 25 0.43 11.01 -2.84
C TRP A 25 0.18 12.27 -3.67
N LEU A 26 -0.64 12.18 -4.69
CA LEU A 26 -1.07 13.38 -5.43
C LEU A 26 -1.80 14.34 -4.49
N GLY A 27 -2.74 13.85 -3.70
CA GLY A 27 -3.46 14.65 -2.72
C GLY A 27 -2.56 15.19 -1.62
N PHE A 28 -1.64 14.36 -1.14
CA PHE A 28 -0.71 14.76 -0.08
C PHE A 28 0.13 15.97 -0.49
N PHE A 29 0.63 15.98 -1.74
CA PHE A 29 1.49 17.06 -2.21
C PHE A 29 0.75 18.24 -2.82
N THR A 30 -0.55 18.11 -3.10
CA THR A 30 -1.33 19.21 -3.69
C THR A 30 -2.30 19.85 -2.70
N ILE A 31 -3.21 19.04 -2.14
CA ILE A 31 -4.23 19.53 -1.20
C ILE A 31 -3.67 19.66 0.21
N GLY A 32 -2.76 18.75 0.57
CA GLY A 32 -2.24 18.61 1.92
C GLY A 32 -3.12 17.69 2.74
N MET A 33 -2.52 16.60 3.23
CA MET A 33 -3.25 15.59 4.03
C MET A 33 -2.54 15.31 5.35
N ALA A 34 -1.58 16.18 5.72
CA ALA A 34 -0.88 16.05 6.98
C ALA A 34 -1.82 16.38 8.14
N PRO A 35 -1.66 15.73 9.30
CA PRO A 35 -2.43 16.09 10.47
C PRO A 35 -2.05 17.48 10.98
N ASP A 36 -2.97 18.09 11.76
CA ASP A 36 -2.69 19.35 12.42
C ASP A 36 -1.62 19.15 13.49
N ASN A 37 -0.67 20.09 13.58
CA ASN A 37 0.43 20.03 14.55
C ASN A 37 1.14 18.67 14.55
N PRO A 38 1.68 18.23 13.40
CA PRO A 38 2.33 16.92 13.34
C PRO A 38 3.60 16.90 14.21
N PRO A 39 4.05 15.70 14.64
CA PRO A 39 5.31 15.58 15.37
C PRO A 39 6.49 16.09 14.52
N PRO A 40 7.59 16.54 15.16
CA PRO A 40 8.72 17.16 14.44
C PRO A 40 9.31 16.29 13.33
N CYS A 41 9.28 14.97 13.50
CA CYS A 41 9.82 14.02 12.51
C CYS A 41 8.84 13.66 11.40
N TYR A 42 7.59 14.15 11.45
CA TYR A 42 6.52 13.68 10.57
C TYR A 42 6.87 13.81 9.08
N PHE A 43 7.25 14.99 8.63
CA PHE A 43 7.52 15.20 7.21
C PHE A 43 8.78 14.49 6.73
N ALA A 44 9.80 14.40 7.56
CA ALA A 44 11.00 13.65 7.22
C ALA A 44 10.67 12.18 7.01
N TYR A 45 9.84 11.62 7.87
CA TYR A 45 9.38 10.24 7.76
C TYR A 45 8.48 10.04 6.54
N GLU A 46 7.46 10.89 6.39
CA GLU A 46 6.48 10.74 5.30
C GLU A 46 7.13 10.89 3.93
N HIS A 47 8.11 11.79 3.79
CA HIS A 47 8.79 11.99 2.51
C HIS A 47 9.68 10.82 2.10
N ALA A 48 9.89 9.84 2.97
CA ALA A 48 10.58 8.61 2.61
C ALA A 48 9.70 7.63 1.84
N PHE A 49 8.38 7.78 1.91
CA PHE A 49 7.42 6.83 1.34
C PHE A 49 7.09 7.04 -0.14
N PRO A 50 7.03 8.26 -0.68
CA PRO A 50 6.55 8.43 -2.05
C PRO A 50 7.32 7.61 -3.08
N LEU A 51 8.64 7.56 -2.99
CA LEU A 51 9.42 6.81 -3.96
C LEU A 51 9.12 5.31 -3.91
N PRO A 52 9.25 4.60 -2.76
CA PRO A 52 8.94 3.17 -2.74
C PRO A 52 7.46 2.90 -3.00
N ASP A 53 6.56 3.75 -2.53
CA ASP A 53 5.13 3.56 -2.78
C ASP A 53 4.78 3.68 -4.26
N ILE A 54 5.33 4.67 -4.95
CA ILE A 54 5.06 4.88 -6.38
C ILE A 54 5.64 3.72 -7.20
N VAL A 55 6.87 3.31 -6.90
CA VAL A 55 7.47 2.16 -7.56
C VAL A 55 6.62 0.90 -7.35
N MET A 56 6.22 0.65 -6.10
CA MET A 56 5.36 -0.48 -5.78
C MET A 56 4.03 -0.41 -6.53
N ALA A 57 3.41 0.77 -6.59
CA ALA A 57 2.13 0.95 -7.27
C ALA A 57 2.25 0.63 -8.76
N PHE A 58 3.31 1.09 -9.42
CA PHE A 58 3.52 0.76 -10.83
C PHE A 58 3.77 -0.74 -11.03
N VAL A 59 4.52 -1.36 -10.13
CA VAL A 59 4.72 -2.81 -10.18
C VAL A 59 3.38 -3.55 -10.01
N MET A 60 2.54 -3.09 -9.10
CA MET A 60 1.22 -3.70 -8.88
C MET A 60 0.34 -3.57 -10.13
N ILE A 61 0.35 -2.43 -10.79
CA ILE A 61 -0.42 -2.21 -12.01
C ILE A 61 0.09 -3.14 -13.12
N ALA A 62 1.40 -3.16 -13.33
CA ALA A 62 2.00 -4.02 -14.34
C ALA A 62 1.74 -5.51 -14.04
N ALA A 63 1.94 -5.90 -12.79
CA ALA A 63 1.71 -7.28 -12.37
C ALA A 63 0.24 -7.69 -12.53
N GLY A 64 -0.67 -6.80 -12.14
CA GLY A 64 -2.10 -7.04 -12.32
C GLY A 64 -2.49 -7.22 -13.77
N TYR A 65 -1.98 -6.36 -14.64
CA TYR A 65 -2.20 -6.48 -16.07
C TYR A 65 -1.69 -7.82 -16.60
N LEU A 66 -0.46 -8.19 -16.25
CA LEU A 66 0.13 -9.45 -16.69
C LEU A 66 -0.66 -10.66 -16.17
N MET A 67 -1.12 -10.61 -14.92
CA MET A 67 -1.94 -11.67 -14.36
C MET A 67 -3.27 -11.81 -15.12
N LEU A 68 -3.90 -10.69 -15.46
CA LEU A 68 -5.14 -10.73 -16.23
C LEU A 68 -4.94 -11.30 -17.63
N LYS A 69 -3.73 -11.15 -18.18
CA LYS A 69 -3.32 -11.75 -19.45
C LYS A 69 -2.81 -13.18 -19.30
N LYS A 70 -2.84 -13.74 -18.10
CA LYS A 70 -2.36 -15.11 -17.81
C LYS A 70 -0.87 -15.28 -18.08
N ILE A 71 -0.08 -14.22 -17.89
CA ILE A 71 1.38 -14.26 -18.04
C ILE A 71 2.00 -14.53 -16.67
N GLN A 72 2.75 -15.61 -16.56
CA GLN A 72 3.22 -16.18 -15.29
C GLN A 72 4.06 -15.21 -14.46
N VAL A 73 4.90 -14.39 -15.08
CA VAL A 73 5.76 -13.47 -14.34
C VAL A 73 4.95 -12.44 -13.55
N GLY A 74 3.71 -12.17 -13.98
CA GLY A 74 2.82 -11.24 -13.25
C GLY A 74 2.55 -11.69 -11.83
N GLN A 75 2.35 -12.98 -11.61
CA GLN A 75 2.12 -13.52 -10.27
C GLN A 75 3.34 -13.34 -9.37
N SER A 76 4.53 -13.58 -9.90
CA SER A 76 5.76 -13.38 -9.13
C SER A 76 5.99 -11.93 -8.77
N LEU A 77 5.73 -11.01 -9.71
CA LEU A 77 5.83 -9.57 -9.45
C LEU A 77 4.80 -9.13 -8.41
N MET A 78 3.58 -9.64 -8.51
CA MET A 78 2.54 -9.30 -7.55
C MET A 78 2.88 -9.83 -6.15
N LEU A 79 3.47 -11.02 -6.06
CA LEU A 79 3.89 -11.57 -4.78
C LEU A 79 4.97 -10.69 -4.13
N ALA A 80 5.92 -10.20 -4.91
CA ALA A 80 6.93 -9.26 -4.42
C ALA A 80 6.28 -7.96 -3.94
N ALA A 81 5.35 -7.42 -4.72
CA ALA A 81 4.63 -6.19 -4.33
C ALA A 81 3.79 -6.40 -3.08
N ALA A 82 3.18 -7.58 -2.93
CA ALA A 82 2.40 -7.90 -1.74
C ALA A 82 3.27 -7.90 -0.48
N GLY A 83 4.49 -8.43 -0.58
CA GLY A 83 5.45 -8.36 0.52
C GLY A 83 5.82 -6.93 0.86
N ALA A 84 6.09 -6.12 -0.15
CA ALA A 84 6.40 -4.70 0.04
C ALA A 84 5.21 -3.96 0.70
N LEU A 85 4.00 -4.19 0.21
CA LEU A 85 2.79 -3.56 0.76
C LEU A 85 2.61 -3.91 2.24
N THR A 86 2.76 -5.18 2.59
CA THR A 86 2.67 -5.64 3.97
C THR A 86 3.72 -4.96 4.85
N PHE A 87 4.96 -4.93 4.40
CA PHE A 87 6.06 -4.34 5.15
C PHE A 87 5.85 -2.84 5.35
N LEU A 88 5.49 -2.12 4.29
CA LEU A 88 5.26 -0.68 4.37
C LEU A 88 4.08 -0.37 5.29
N GLY A 89 3.04 -1.21 5.25
CA GLY A 89 1.90 -1.05 6.16
C GLY A 89 2.27 -1.24 7.62
N LEU A 90 3.11 -2.23 7.92
CA LEU A 90 3.59 -2.47 9.28
C LEU A 90 4.49 -1.33 9.76
N LEU A 91 5.35 -0.84 8.89
CA LEU A 91 6.24 0.28 9.22
C LEU A 91 5.43 1.53 9.55
N ASP A 92 4.46 1.84 8.72
CA ASP A 92 3.60 3.01 8.92
C ASP A 92 2.74 2.87 10.17
N PHE A 93 2.20 1.69 10.41
CA PHE A 93 1.46 1.41 11.65
C PHE A 93 2.33 1.66 12.87
N SER A 94 3.56 1.15 12.85
CA SER A 94 4.51 1.31 13.95
C SER A 94 4.80 2.79 14.22
N PHE A 95 5.08 3.55 13.18
CA PHE A 95 5.33 4.99 13.31
C PHE A 95 4.12 5.72 13.89
N ASN A 96 2.93 5.43 13.35
CA ASN A 96 1.70 6.11 13.78
C ASN A 96 1.36 5.81 15.24
N MET A 97 1.59 4.57 15.67
CA MET A 97 1.38 4.21 17.08
C MET A 97 2.37 4.92 17.99
N GLN A 98 3.63 4.94 17.62
CA GLN A 98 4.68 5.52 18.46
C GLN A 98 4.60 7.05 18.53
N ASN A 99 4.06 7.69 17.51
CA ASN A 99 4.02 9.14 17.42
C ASN A 99 2.63 9.73 17.60
N GLY A 100 1.68 8.91 18.03
CA GLY A 100 0.34 9.38 18.39
C GLY A 100 -0.50 9.89 17.24
N ILE A 101 -0.22 9.48 16.02
CA ILE A 101 -0.94 9.99 14.83
C ILE A 101 -2.43 9.63 14.90
N TYR A 102 -2.75 8.42 15.35
CA TYR A 102 -4.15 7.99 15.45
C TYR A 102 -4.96 8.80 16.49
N ALA A 103 -4.29 9.44 17.41
CA ALA A 103 -4.94 10.20 18.49
C ALA A 103 -5.09 11.69 18.17
N ILE A 104 -4.58 12.17 17.03
CA ILE A 104 -4.63 13.61 16.70
C ILE A 104 -6.06 14.04 16.39
N SER A 105 -6.79 13.26 15.58
CA SER A 105 -8.18 13.55 15.25
C SER A 105 -8.89 12.27 14.82
N THR A 106 -10.21 12.29 14.77
CA THR A 106 -11.00 11.17 14.26
C THR A 106 -10.67 10.91 12.79
N MET A 107 -10.49 11.97 11.99
CA MET A 107 -10.14 11.82 10.58
C MET A 107 -8.77 11.14 10.41
N ASP A 108 -7.78 11.55 11.20
CA ASP A 108 -6.45 10.95 11.14
C ASP A 108 -6.50 9.48 11.54
N MET A 109 -7.30 9.15 12.57
CA MET A 109 -7.47 7.76 12.99
C MET A 109 -8.11 6.92 11.89
N ILE A 110 -9.16 7.41 11.27
CA ILE A 110 -9.88 6.67 10.22
C ILE A 110 -9.01 6.52 8.98
N LEU A 111 -8.41 7.60 8.50
CA LEU A 111 -7.62 7.59 7.28
C LEU A 111 -6.39 6.69 7.42
N ASN A 112 -5.58 6.96 8.45
CA ASN A 112 -4.34 6.19 8.65
C ASN A 112 -4.64 4.78 9.09
N GLY A 113 -5.66 4.58 9.91
CA GLY A 113 -6.07 3.24 10.34
C GLY A 113 -6.52 2.38 9.17
N PHE A 114 -7.33 2.95 8.27
CA PHE A 114 -7.77 2.23 7.08
C PHE A 114 -6.60 1.89 6.16
N ILE A 115 -5.73 2.86 5.89
CA ILE A 115 -4.57 2.65 5.01
C ILE A 115 -3.68 1.54 5.57
N ASN A 116 -3.38 1.60 6.88
CA ASN A 116 -2.50 0.62 7.50
C ASN A 116 -3.14 -0.77 7.55
N ALA A 117 -4.42 -0.84 7.93
CA ALA A 117 -5.12 -2.12 8.00
C ALA A 117 -5.24 -2.75 6.61
N TRP A 118 -5.63 -1.96 5.60
CA TRP A 118 -5.74 -2.48 4.24
C TRP A 118 -4.40 -2.98 3.72
N SER A 119 -3.34 -2.20 3.91
CA SER A 119 -2.00 -2.56 3.43
C SER A 119 -1.53 -3.88 4.02
N VAL A 120 -1.67 -4.06 5.33
CA VAL A 120 -1.22 -5.28 6.00
C VAL A 120 -2.13 -6.46 5.64
N LEU A 121 -3.44 -6.28 5.74
CA LEU A 121 -4.38 -7.38 5.54
C LEU A 121 -4.45 -7.81 4.08
N PHE A 122 -4.53 -6.85 3.16
CA PHE A 122 -4.58 -7.18 1.74
C PHE A 122 -3.24 -7.73 1.25
N GLY A 123 -2.12 -7.16 1.72
CA GLY A 123 -0.81 -7.69 1.41
C GLY A 123 -0.66 -9.14 1.85
N ALA A 124 -1.01 -9.44 3.09
CA ALA A 124 -0.95 -10.80 3.63
C ALA A 124 -1.90 -11.74 2.89
N PHE A 125 -3.10 -11.25 2.56
CA PHE A 125 -4.06 -12.03 1.78
C PHE A 125 -3.49 -12.43 0.42
N MET A 126 -2.88 -11.47 -0.29
CA MET A 126 -2.26 -11.75 -1.58
C MET A 126 -1.12 -12.76 -1.45
N ILE A 127 -0.28 -12.63 -0.42
CA ILE A 127 0.79 -13.60 -0.18
C ILE A 127 0.21 -15.00 -0.03
N GLY A 128 -0.84 -15.12 0.77
CA GLY A 128 -1.49 -16.41 0.99
C GLY A 128 -2.08 -17.02 -0.28
N LYS A 129 -2.60 -16.18 -1.16
CA LYS A 129 -3.22 -16.64 -2.40
C LYS A 129 -2.23 -16.94 -3.51
N LEU A 130 -1.11 -16.21 -3.54
CA LEU A 130 -0.20 -16.24 -4.69
C LEU A 130 1.03 -17.11 -4.49
N LYS A 131 1.35 -17.44 -3.25
CA LYS A 131 2.53 -18.26 -2.96
C LYS A 131 2.38 -19.70 -3.43
#